data_9361105d321cca81b148d34995ca652a
#
_entry.id   9361105d321cca81b148d34995ca652a
#
_cell.length_a   1.000
_cell.length_b   1.000
_cell.length_c   1.000
_cell.angle_alpha   90.00
_cell.angle_beta   90.00
_cell.angle_gamma   90.00
#
_symmetry.space_group_name_H-M   'P 1'
#
loop_
_entity.id
_entity.type
_entity.pdbx_description
1 polymer ?
#
loop_
_entity_poly.entity_id
_entity_poly.type
_entity_poly.pdbx_seq_one_letter_code
_entity_poly.pdbx_strand_id
1 'polypeptide(L)'
;VSGHFRKARSDMNNAWVYTSATISTKKGDGRADFSYFLDQLGLDPETETHSWQSPFDYNYQARFYLPNDLPGVFSPDFSEALVEATWPLLQKTQGRAFFLCTSYRSMESIAECLRARMGANFTLCVQGESAKTELLERFKSTDNAVLVGSMSFWEGVDIKGESLQLVIIDKMPFAQFDTPLARARSDWLKSRGKNAFMQYQLPEMITMLRQGVGR
;
A
#
# COMPACT_ATOMS: atom_id res chain seq x y z
N VAL A 1 -16.76 15.47 -5.57
CA VAL A 1 -16.26 15.44 -4.19
C VAL A 1 -15.59 16.75 -3.84
N SER A 2 -14.62 17.23 -4.61
CA SER A 2 -13.84 18.45 -4.33
C SER A 2 -14.71 19.71 -4.16
N GLY A 3 -15.78 19.89 -4.96
CA GLY A 3 -16.66 21.05 -4.86
C GLY A 3 -17.46 21.10 -3.56
N HIS A 4 -17.98 19.96 -3.11
CA HIS A 4 -18.71 19.88 -1.83
C HIS A 4 -17.78 20.10 -0.63
N PHE A 5 -16.58 19.52 -0.69
CA PHE A 5 -15.60 19.71 0.37
C PHE A 5 -15.12 21.17 0.47
N ARG A 6 -14.87 21.82 -0.69
CA ARG A 6 -14.52 23.24 -0.75
C ARG A 6 -15.61 24.11 -0.12
N LYS A 7 -16.88 23.85 -0.46
CA LYS A 7 -18.02 24.58 0.12
C LYS A 7 -18.11 24.37 1.63
N ALA A 8 -18.10 23.12 2.09
CA ALA A 8 -18.17 22.82 3.53
C ALA A 8 -17.03 23.51 4.33
N ARG A 9 -15.83 23.59 3.73
CA ARG A 9 -14.68 24.26 4.34
C ARG A 9 -14.83 25.78 4.34
N SER A 10 -15.33 26.37 3.24
CA SER A 10 -15.50 27.83 3.15
C SER A 10 -16.59 28.36 4.11
N ASP A 11 -17.56 27.52 4.44
CA ASP A 11 -18.61 27.87 5.40
C ASP A 11 -18.13 27.87 6.87
N MET A 12 -16.91 27.35 7.10
CA MET A 12 -16.27 27.30 8.42
C MET A 12 -15.16 28.37 8.50
N ASN A 13 -15.23 29.26 9.46
CA ASN A 13 -14.17 30.26 9.71
C ASN A 13 -13.02 29.65 10.53
N ASN A 14 -12.38 28.62 9.99
CA ASN A 14 -11.32 27.85 10.64
C ASN A 14 -10.06 27.75 9.76
N ALA A 15 -8.90 27.71 10.40
CA ALA A 15 -7.67 27.29 9.73
C ALA A 15 -7.66 25.75 9.58
N TRP A 16 -7.23 25.27 8.43
CA TRP A 16 -7.16 23.84 8.12
C TRP A 16 -5.72 23.43 7.91
N VAL A 17 -5.28 22.41 8.63
CA VAL A 17 -3.95 21.81 8.49
C VAL A 17 -4.13 20.34 8.14
N TYR A 18 -3.51 19.91 7.03
CA TYR A 18 -3.53 18.53 6.56
C TYR A 18 -2.16 17.93 6.75
N THR A 19 -2.08 16.84 7.49
CA THR A 19 -0.82 16.15 7.76
C THR A 19 -0.91 14.68 7.42
N SER A 20 0.10 14.15 6.74
CA SER A 20 0.25 12.71 6.50
C SER A 20 1.67 12.42 6.02
N ALA A 21 2.12 11.17 6.20
CA ALA A 21 3.39 10.70 5.65
C ALA A 21 3.35 10.49 4.12
N THR A 22 2.18 10.45 3.50
CA THR A 22 2.00 10.00 2.10
C THR A 22 1.19 10.94 1.22
N ILE A 23 0.94 12.20 1.64
CA ILE A 23 0.14 13.17 0.85
C ILE A 23 0.88 13.75 -0.36
N SER A 24 2.19 13.68 -0.41
CA SER A 24 2.99 14.13 -1.55
C SER A 24 3.54 12.96 -2.35
N THR A 25 3.70 13.16 -3.65
CA THR A 25 4.53 12.32 -4.52
C THR A 25 5.87 13.02 -4.79
N LYS A 26 6.69 12.51 -5.70
CA LYS A 26 7.91 13.19 -6.14
C LYS A 26 7.79 13.57 -7.60
N LYS A 27 8.22 14.78 -7.94
CA LYS A 27 8.48 15.19 -9.32
C LYS A 27 9.74 14.51 -9.85
N GLY A 28 9.94 14.56 -11.16
CA GLY A 28 11.13 14.00 -11.80
C GLY A 28 12.45 14.61 -11.32
N ASP A 29 12.42 15.82 -10.74
CA ASP A 29 13.55 16.52 -10.12
C ASP A 29 13.74 16.17 -8.62
N GLY A 30 12.96 15.23 -8.10
CA GLY A 30 13.02 14.76 -6.71
C GLY A 30 12.28 15.62 -5.68
N ARG A 31 11.74 16.78 -6.08
CA ARG A 31 10.97 17.66 -5.18
C ARG A 31 9.60 17.04 -4.86
N ALA A 32 9.08 17.36 -3.67
CA ALA A 32 7.73 16.96 -3.27
C ALA A 32 6.67 17.58 -4.21
N ASP A 33 5.70 16.77 -4.62
CA ASP A 33 4.56 17.16 -5.45
C ASP A 33 3.27 16.92 -4.70
N PHE A 34 2.56 17.98 -4.39
CA PHE A 34 1.27 17.96 -3.71
C PHE A 34 0.08 18.11 -4.66
N SER A 35 0.32 18.30 -5.95
CA SER A 35 -0.73 18.61 -6.92
C SER A 35 -1.88 17.61 -6.90
N TYR A 36 -1.57 16.32 -6.82
CA TYR A 36 -2.59 15.27 -6.73
C TYR A 36 -3.49 15.44 -5.51
N PHE A 37 -2.93 15.69 -4.34
CA PHE A 37 -3.68 15.89 -3.09
C PHE A 37 -4.53 17.17 -3.14
N LEU A 38 -3.95 18.27 -3.60
CA LEU A 38 -4.67 19.55 -3.74
C LEU A 38 -5.87 19.40 -4.68
N ASP A 39 -5.67 18.77 -5.84
CA ASP A 39 -6.74 18.49 -6.81
C ASP A 39 -7.85 17.59 -6.23
N GLN A 40 -7.46 16.55 -5.47
CA GLN A 40 -8.42 15.62 -4.85
C GLN A 40 -9.38 16.33 -3.89
N LEU A 41 -8.87 17.21 -3.05
CA LEU A 41 -9.63 17.95 -2.06
C LEU A 41 -10.18 19.26 -2.61
N GLY A 42 -9.82 19.65 -3.83
CA GLY A 42 -10.21 20.94 -4.41
C GLY A 42 -9.61 22.11 -3.64
N LEU A 43 -8.39 21.97 -3.16
CA LEU A 43 -7.65 23.04 -2.49
C LEU A 43 -7.09 24.01 -3.52
N ASP A 44 -6.77 25.23 -3.07
CA ASP A 44 -6.14 26.22 -3.90
C ASP A 44 -4.72 25.77 -4.28
N PRO A 45 -4.28 25.92 -5.54
CA PRO A 45 -2.89 25.66 -5.93
C PRO A 45 -1.86 26.48 -5.14
N GLU A 46 -2.24 27.65 -4.64
CA GLU A 46 -1.40 28.51 -3.79
C GLU A 46 -1.38 28.08 -2.31
N THR A 47 -2.05 26.99 -1.95
CA THR A 47 -2.04 26.45 -0.59
C THR A 47 -0.60 26.16 -0.16
N GLU A 48 -0.20 26.71 0.98
CA GLU A 48 1.12 26.50 1.55
C GLU A 48 1.36 25.03 1.83
N THR A 49 2.49 24.50 1.35
CA THR A 49 2.84 23.08 1.45
C THR A 49 4.26 22.89 1.94
N HIS A 50 4.43 21.97 2.88
CA HIS A 50 5.73 21.64 3.44
C HIS A 50 5.98 20.13 3.38
N SER A 51 7.24 19.74 3.18
CA SER A 51 7.69 18.35 3.22
C SER A 51 8.96 18.26 4.05
N TRP A 52 8.96 17.37 5.01
CA TRP A 52 10.12 17.09 5.85
C TRP A 52 10.67 15.72 5.50
N GLN A 53 11.97 15.58 5.59
CA GLN A 53 12.60 14.27 5.40
C GLN A 53 12.34 13.39 6.62
N SER A 54 12.33 12.07 6.37
CA SER A 54 12.26 11.08 7.43
C SER A 54 13.53 11.17 8.30
N PRO A 55 13.41 11.04 9.64
CA PRO A 55 14.56 10.92 10.52
C PRO A 55 15.29 9.57 10.40
N PHE A 56 14.70 8.60 9.70
CA PHE A 56 15.27 7.26 9.53
C PHE A 56 16.27 7.23 8.36
N ASP A 57 17.44 6.63 8.59
CA ASP A 57 18.41 6.31 7.53
C ASP A 57 18.01 4.99 6.85
N TYR A 58 17.18 5.09 5.83
CA TYR A 58 16.69 3.92 5.08
C TYR A 58 17.80 3.17 4.34
N ASN A 59 18.93 3.80 4.03
CA ASN A 59 20.05 3.10 3.37
C ASN A 59 20.68 2.08 4.32
N TYR A 60 20.63 2.34 5.60
CA TYR A 60 21.16 1.46 6.63
C TYR A 60 20.10 0.56 7.27
N GLN A 61 18.90 1.10 7.53
CA GLN A 61 17.85 0.43 8.32
C GLN A 61 16.91 -0.42 7.49
N ALA A 62 16.87 -0.26 6.16
CA ALA A 62 15.98 -1.01 5.28
C ALA A 62 16.73 -1.69 4.14
N ARG A 63 16.15 -2.74 3.60
CA ARG A 63 16.61 -3.41 2.37
C ARG A 63 15.43 -3.56 1.44
N PHE A 64 15.61 -3.15 0.21
CA PHE A 64 14.64 -3.34 -0.85
C PHE A 64 15.11 -4.52 -1.72
N TYR A 65 14.24 -5.52 -1.88
CA TYR A 65 14.50 -6.69 -2.71
C TYR A 65 13.45 -6.75 -3.82
N LEU A 66 13.91 -6.83 -5.06
CA LEU A 66 13.08 -6.97 -6.24
C LEU A 66 13.59 -8.19 -7.01
N PRO A 67 12.90 -9.35 -6.92
CA PRO A 67 13.28 -10.55 -7.69
C PRO A 67 13.07 -10.32 -9.19
N ASN A 68 14.04 -10.72 -10.01
CA ASN A 68 13.99 -10.54 -11.46
C ASN A 68 13.43 -11.77 -12.21
N ASP A 69 13.37 -12.93 -11.53
CA ASP A 69 13.07 -14.21 -12.14
C ASP A 69 11.65 -14.72 -11.86
N LEU A 70 10.75 -13.84 -11.46
CA LEU A 70 9.35 -14.20 -11.25
C LEU A 70 8.61 -14.29 -12.59
N PRO A 71 7.68 -15.26 -12.73
CA PRO A 71 6.75 -15.27 -13.86
C PRO A 71 5.88 -14.01 -13.87
N GLY A 72 5.21 -13.76 -14.99
CA GLY A 72 4.30 -12.62 -15.09
C GLY A 72 3.21 -12.65 -14.01
N VAL A 73 2.80 -11.50 -13.50
CA VAL A 73 1.85 -11.36 -12.38
C VAL A 73 0.46 -11.96 -12.62
N PHE A 74 0.14 -12.30 -13.86
CA PHE A 74 -1.09 -13.01 -14.26
C PHE A 74 -0.86 -14.52 -14.54
N SER A 75 0.38 -15.01 -14.42
CA SER A 75 0.66 -16.43 -14.56
C SER A 75 0.02 -17.22 -13.41
N PRO A 76 -0.51 -18.42 -13.68
CA PRO A 76 -0.98 -19.35 -12.64
C PRO A 76 0.11 -19.65 -11.59
N ASP A 77 1.36 -19.71 -12.01
CA ASP A 77 2.50 -20.09 -11.15
C ASP A 77 3.06 -18.93 -10.34
N PHE A 78 2.50 -17.70 -10.52
CA PHE A 78 3.06 -16.49 -9.89
C PHE A 78 3.07 -16.58 -8.36
N SER A 79 1.99 -17.05 -7.75
CA SER A 79 1.87 -17.11 -6.28
C SER A 79 2.86 -18.11 -5.68
N GLU A 80 3.05 -19.26 -6.31
CA GLU A 80 4.01 -20.26 -5.90
C GLU A 80 5.43 -19.74 -6.03
N ALA A 81 5.78 -19.17 -7.18
CA ALA A 81 7.10 -18.58 -7.43
C ALA A 81 7.41 -17.42 -6.46
N LEU A 82 6.42 -16.59 -6.13
CA LEU A 82 6.58 -15.50 -5.16
C LEU A 82 6.87 -16.06 -3.75
N VAL A 83 6.12 -17.07 -3.33
CA VAL A 83 6.33 -17.73 -2.03
C VAL A 83 7.73 -18.41 -2.01
N GLU A 84 8.13 -19.09 -3.10
CA GLU A 84 9.45 -19.69 -3.23
C GLU A 84 10.57 -18.65 -3.10
N ALA A 85 10.49 -17.54 -3.86
CA ALA A 85 11.48 -16.47 -3.85
C ALA A 85 11.59 -15.76 -2.49
N THR A 86 10.49 -15.69 -1.72
CA THR A 86 10.46 -15.03 -0.41
C THR A 86 10.70 -15.99 0.75
N TRP A 87 10.68 -17.30 0.53
CA TRP A 87 10.83 -18.31 1.58
C TRP A 87 12.12 -18.18 2.40
N PRO A 88 13.31 -17.98 1.79
CA PRO A 88 14.54 -17.76 2.55
C PRO A 88 14.49 -16.53 3.45
N LEU A 89 13.77 -15.50 3.04
CA LEU A 89 13.58 -14.29 3.84
C LEU A 89 12.65 -14.56 5.03
N LEU A 90 11.56 -15.30 4.82
CA LEU A 90 10.65 -15.74 5.88
C LEU A 90 11.37 -16.57 6.94
N GLN A 91 12.24 -17.49 6.52
CA GLN A 91 13.05 -18.29 7.44
C GLN A 91 14.01 -17.41 8.24
N LYS A 92 14.66 -16.44 7.60
CA LYS A 92 15.62 -15.53 8.23
C LYS A 92 14.95 -14.60 9.24
N THR A 93 13.76 -14.10 8.93
CA THR A 93 12.98 -13.25 9.83
C THR A 93 12.15 -14.04 10.83
N GLN A 94 12.18 -15.36 10.77
CA GLN A 94 11.36 -16.26 11.58
C GLN A 94 9.86 -15.92 11.47
N GLY A 95 9.35 -15.72 10.29
CA GLY A 95 8.06 -15.12 10.05
C GLY A 95 8.16 -13.59 10.15
N ARG A 96 7.45 -12.99 11.11
CA ARG A 96 7.38 -11.52 11.32
C ARG A 96 7.18 -10.77 10.00
N ALA A 97 6.31 -11.34 9.18
CA ALA A 97 6.14 -10.92 7.80
C ALA A 97 4.69 -10.59 7.49
N PHE A 98 4.53 -9.64 6.57
CA PHE A 98 3.22 -9.25 6.08
C PHE A 98 3.20 -9.33 4.55
N PHE A 99 2.35 -10.21 4.00
CA PHE A 99 2.02 -10.26 2.59
C PHE A 99 0.87 -9.32 2.30
N LEU A 100 1.15 -8.25 1.57
CA LEU A 100 0.17 -7.27 1.10
C LEU A 100 -0.25 -7.63 -0.33
N CYS A 101 -1.45 -8.19 -0.46
CA CYS A 101 -1.98 -8.65 -1.74
C CYS A 101 -2.91 -7.59 -2.36
N THR A 102 -2.80 -7.40 -3.66
CA THR A 102 -3.62 -6.42 -4.37
C THR A 102 -5.00 -6.92 -4.76
N SER A 103 -5.28 -8.22 -4.57
CA SER A 103 -6.60 -8.83 -4.80
C SER A 103 -6.85 -9.99 -3.84
N TYR A 104 -8.12 -10.27 -3.57
CA TYR A 104 -8.52 -11.45 -2.78
C TYR A 104 -8.06 -12.75 -3.42
N ARG A 105 -8.16 -12.88 -4.74
CA ARG A 105 -7.69 -14.07 -5.45
C ARG A 105 -6.19 -14.31 -5.22
N SER A 106 -5.37 -13.27 -5.31
CA SER A 106 -3.92 -13.38 -5.04
C SER A 106 -3.67 -13.73 -3.58
N MET A 107 -4.43 -13.13 -2.66
CA MET A 107 -4.35 -13.41 -1.24
C MET A 107 -4.64 -14.88 -0.91
N GLU A 108 -5.73 -15.42 -1.44
CA GLU A 108 -6.10 -16.82 -1.25
C GLU A 108 -5.05 -17.76 -1.82
N SER A 109 -4.60 -17.53 -3.06
CA SER A 109 -3.58 -18.37 -3.70
C SER A 109 -2.25 -18.35 -2.93
N ILE A 110 -1.79 -17.18 -2.48
CA ILE A 110 -0.57 -17.07 -1.67
C ILE A 110 -0.75 -17.77 -0.31
N ALA A 111 -1.91 -17.60 0.33
CA ALA A 111 -2.19 -18.27 1.61
C ALA A 111 -2.20 -19.80 1.46
N GLU A 112 -2.73 -20.34 0.37
CA GLU A 112 -2.68 -21.78 0.06
C GLU A 112 -1.24 -22.28 -0.13
N CYS A 113 -0.43 -21.57 -0.92
CA CYS A 113 0.98 -21.89 -1.11
C CYS A 113 1.76 -21.86 0.23
N LEU A 114 1.49 -20.86 1.07
CA LEU A 114 2.10 -20.77 2.39
C LEU A 114 1.66 -21.93 3.30
N ARG A 115 0.38 -22.28 3.37
CA ARG A 115 -0.11 -23.42 4.15
C ARG A 115 0.55 -24.72 3.77
N ALA A 116 0.72 -24.96 2.47
CA ALA A 116 1.36 -26.18 1.96
C ALA A 116 2.84 -26.25 2.35
N ARG A 117 3.51 -25.12 2.52
CA ARG A 117 4.95 -25.04 2.77
C ARG A 117 5.32 -24.83 4.25
N MET A 118 4.48 -24.11 4.99
CA MET A 118 4.70 -23.80 6.39
C MET A 118 4.42 -25.02 7.26
N GLY A 119 5.45 -25.51 7.95
CA GLY A 119 5.27 -26.51 9.00
C GLY A 119 4.80 -25.89 10.33
N ALA A 120 4.85 -26.64 11.41
CA ALA A 120 4.46 -26.19 12.75
C ALA A 120 5.26 -25.00 13.30
N ASN A 121 6.34 -24.61 12.62
CA ASN A 121 7.25 -23.53 13.05
C ASN A 121 6.73 -22.12 12.76
N PHE A 122 5.65 -21.98 11.98
CA PHE A 122 5.09 -20.69 11.61
C PHE A 122 3.59 -20.64 11.92
N THR A 123 3.13 -19.48 12.30
CA THR A 123 1.70 -19.19 12.48
C THR A 123 1.21 -18.36 11.31
N LEU A 124 0.30 -18.89 10.51
CA LEU A 124 -0.32 -18.17 9.43
C LEU A 124 -1.59 -17.46 9.91
N CYS A 125 -1.69 -16.18 9.63
CA CYS A 125 -2.84 -15.33 9.88
C CYS A 125 -3.37 -14.82 8.53
N VAL A 126 -4.58 -15.21 8.14
CA VAL A 126 -5.14 -14.81 6.84
C VAL A 126 -6.38 -13.94 7.06
N GLN A 127 -6.44 -12.83 6.34
CA GLN A 127 -7.62 -11.96 6.36
C GLN A 127 -8.89 -12.76 5.99
N GLY A 128 -9.93 -12.63 6.81
CA GLY A 128 -11.21 -13.32 6.62
C GLY A 128 -11.38 -14.55 7.51
N GLU A 129 -10.31 -15.08 8.13
CA GLU A 129 -10.41 -16.19 9.09
C GLU A 129 -10.94 -15.75 10.46
N SER A 130 -10.73 -14.49 10.81
CA SER A 130 -11.29 -13.89 12.04
C SER A 130 -11.46 -12.37 11.88
N ALA A 131 -11.99 -11.70 12.88
CA ALA A 131 -12.11 -10.25 12.87
C ALA A 131 -10.73 -9.58 12.75
N LYS A 132 -10.64 -8.46 12.03
CA LYS A 132 -9.37 -7.73 11.77
C LYS A 132 -8.58 -7.46 13.05
N THR A 133 -9.26 -7.05 14.11
CA THR A 133 -8.64 -6.74 15.41
C THR A 133 -7.99 -7.98 16.03
N GLU A 134 -8.74 -9.08 16.09
CA GLU A 134 -8.27 -10.36 16.62
C GLU A 134 -7.09 -10.90 15.82
N LEU A 135 -7.18 -10.82 14.49
CA LEU A 135 -6.11 -11.26 13.61
C LEU A 135 -4.81 -10.46 13.84
N LEU A 136 -4.92 -9.15 14.03
CA LEU A 136 -3.78 -8.28 14.32
C LEU A 136 -3.21 -8.51 15.72
N GLU A 137 -4.05 -8.77 16.72
CA GLU A 137 -3.60 -9.13 18.07
C GLU A 137 -2.84 -10.45 18.06
N ARG A 138 -3.39 -11.48 17.39
CA ARG A 138 -2.72 -12.77 17.19
C ARG A 138 -1.38 -12.62 16.49
N PHE A 139 -1.33 -11.82 15.41
CA PHE A 139 -0.08 -11.54 14.70
C PHE A 139 0.95 -10.88 15.61
N LYS A 140 0.56 -9.88 16.40
CA LYS A 140 1.47 -9.14 17.31
C LYS A 140 1.96 -9.97 18.49
N SER A 141 1.14 -10.89 18.96
CA SER A 141 1.46 -11.74 20.13
C SER A 141 2.22 -13.02 19.79
N THR A 142 2.45 -13.28 18.50
CA THR A 142 3.09 -14.53 18.03
C THR A 142 4.40 -14.20 17.32
N ASP A 143 5.52 -14.67 17.84
CA ASP A 143 6.86 -14.33 17.36
C ASP A 143 7.16 -14.79 15.93
N ASN A 144 6.52 -15.86 15.45
CA ASN A 144 6.75 -16.46 14.15
C ASN A 144 5.55 -16.33 13.21
N ALA A 145 4.76 -15.27 13.38
CA ALA A 145 3.56 -15.06 12.58
C ALA A 145 3.85 -14.52 11.19
N VAL A 146 3.07 -14.98 10.23
CA VAL A 146 2.98 -14.43 8.87
C VAL A 146 1.54 -14.00 8.63
N LEU A 147 1.34 -12.72 8.34
CA LEU A 147 0.04 -12.15 8.04
C LEU A 147 -0.12 -12.03 6.54
N VAL A 148 -1.26 -12.49 6.02
CA VAL A 148 -1.62 -12.33 4.60
C VAL A 148 -2.92 -11.53 4.53
N GLY A 149 -2.88 -10.39 3.86
CA GLY A 149 -4.03 -9.50 3.76
C GLY A 149 -4.11 -8.77 2.43
N SER A 150 -5.33 -8.36 2.09
CA SER A 150 -5.60 -7.55 0.92
C SER A 150 -5.41 -6.06 1.20
N MET A 151 -5.68 -5.21 0.23
CA MET A 151 -5.53 -3.75 0.33
C MET A 151 -6.22 -3.13 1.56
N SER A 152 -7.28 -3.73 2.09
CA SER A 152 -7.94 -3.23 3.31
C SER A 152 -7.05 -3.30 4.56
N PHE A 153 -6.00 -4.11 4.55
CA PHE A 153 -4.98 -4.15 5.60
C PHE A 153 -3.84 -3.14 5.38
N TRP A 154 -3.74 -2.53 4.20
CA TRP A 154 -2.73 -1.51 3.93
C TRP A 154 -3.00 -0.21 4.69
N GLU A 155 -4.24 0.00 5.10
CA GLU A 155 -4.68 1.17 5.85
C GLU A 155 -5.01 0.82 7.31
N GLY A 156 -4.64 1.71 8.23
CA GLY A 156 -5.03 1.61 9.63
C GLY A 156 -4.39 0.47 10.44
N VAL A 157 -3.35 -0.19 9.92
CA VAL A 157 -2.56 -1.17 10.66
C VAL A 157 -1.29 -0.49 11.16
N ASP A 158 -1.10 -0.45 12.46
CA ASP A 158 0.12 0.02 13.10
C ASP A 158 0.77 -1.15 13.84
N ILE A 159 1.87 -1.63 13.27
CA ILE A 159 2.68 -2.71 13.86
C ILE A 159 4.08 -2.14 14.07
N LYS A 160 4.44 -1.96 15.33
CA LYS A 160 5.71 -1.35 15.73
C LYS A 160 6.73 -2.39 16.15
N GLY A 161 8.01 -2.04 15.96
CA GLY A 161 9.13 -2.80 16.47
C GLY A 161 9.39 -4.11 15.75
N GLU A 162 9.85 -5.09 16.50
CA GLU A 162 10.37 -6.35 15.95
C GLU A 162 9.29 -7.31 15.43
N SER A 163 8.02 -7.03 15.69
CA SER A 163 6.92 -7.90 15.25
C SER A 163 6.70 -7.88 13.72
N LEU A 164 7.24 -6.90 13.01
CA LEU A 164 7.17 -6.82 11.55
C LEU A 164 8.54 -6.45 10.98
N GLN A 165 9.22 -7.41 10.38
CA GLN A 165 10.55 -7.24 9.80
C GLN A 165 10.56 -7.39 8.28
N LEU A 166 9.53 -7.99 7.70
CA LEU A 166 9.44 -8.26 6.27
C LEU A 166 8.07 -7.87 5.73
N VAL A 167 8.05 -7.00 4.73
CA VAL A 167 6.83 -6.66 3.99
C VAL A 167 6.99 -7.14 2.55
N ILE A 168 6.09 -8.00 2.11
CA ILE A 168 6.03 -8.52 0.75
C ILE A 168 4.80 -7.94 0.06
N ILE A 169 5.00 -7.30 -1.07
CA ILE A 169 3.93 -6.74 -1.91
C ILE A 169 3.89 -7.56 -3.19
N ASP A 170 2.77 -8.20 -3.47
CA ASP A 170 2.63 -9.15 -4.58
C ASP A 170 2.85 -8.49 -5.95
N LYS A 171 2.32 -7.30 -6.15
CA LYS A 171 2.47 -6.49 -7.37
C LYS A 171 2.10 -5.04 -7.10
N MET A 172 2.34 -4.18 -8.08
CA MET A 172 1.99 -2.75 -7.96
C MET A 172 0.49 -2.57 -7.66
N PRO A 173 0.13 -1.81 -6.61
CA PRO A 173 -1.25 -1.67 -6.11
C PRO A 173 -2.08 -0.69 -6.96
N PHE A 174 -2.23 -0.98 -8.25
CA PHE A 174 -3.13 -0.21 -9.08
C PHE A 174 -4.58 -0.47 -8.68
N ALA A 175 -5.35 0.60 -8.50
CA ALA A 175 -6.78 0.50 -8.29
C ALA A 175 -7.50 -0.14 -9.50
N GLN A 176 -8.69 -0.69 -9.27
CA GLN A 176 -9.53 -1.17 -10.36
C GLN A 176 -10.06 0.01 -11.17
N PHE A 177 -9.62 0.11 -12.43
CA PHE A 177 -9.95 1.25 -13.31
C PHE A 177 -11.29 1.11 -14.02
N ASP A 178 -11.93 -0.03 -13.93
CA ASP A 178 -13.23 -0.33 -14.53
C ASP A 178 -14.43 0.00 -13.64
N THR A 179 -14.18 0.47 -12.41
CA THR A 179 -15.26 0.97 -11.55
C THR A 179 -15.91 2.23 -12.14
N PRO A 180 -17.23 2.44 -11.95
CA PRO A 180 -17.92 3.60 -12.50
C PRO A 180 -17.25 4.93 -12.13
N LEU A 181 -16.77 5.07 -10.89
CA LEU A 181 -16.11 6.28 -10.41
C LEU A 181 -14.73 6.49 -11.10
N ALA A 182 -13.93 5.44 -11.22
CA ALA A 182 -12.63 5.51 -11.85
C ALA A 182 -12.73 5.83 -13.35
N ARG A 183 -13.72 5.23 -14.04
CA ARG A 183 -14.04 5.54 -15.45
C ARG A 183 -14.44 6.99 -15.60
N ALA A 184 -15.43 7.47 -14.85
CA ALA A 184 -15.91 8.85 -14.94
C ALA A 184 -14.78 9.86 -14.69
N ARG A 185 -13.89 9.57 -13.75
CA ARG A 185 -12.73 10.42 -13.45
C ARG A 185 -11.70 10.42 -14.59
N SER A 186 -11.40 9.26 -15.14
CA SER A 186 -10.51 9.12 -16.28
C SER A 186 -11.05 9.85 -17.51
N ASP A 187 -12.35 9.73 -17.79
CA ASP A 187 -13.00 10.38 -18.91
C ASP A 187 -13.05 11.91 -18.72
N TRP A 188 -13.31 12.38 -17.51
CA TRP A 188 -13.24 13.80 -17.16
C TRP A 188 -11.83 14.38 -17.38
N LEU A 189 -10.78 13.67 -17.01
CA LEU A 189 -9.40 14.10 -17.28
C LEU A 189 -9.09 14.12 -18.78
N LYS A 190 -9.47 13.07 -19.50
CA LYS A 190 -9.29 12.98 -20.96
C LYS A 190 -10.01 14.09 -21.70
N SER A 191 -11.25 14.44 -21.31
CA SER A 191 -12.02 15.53 -21.92
C SER A 191 -11.34 16.90 -21.79
N ARG A 192 -10.40 17.03 -20.86
CA ARG A 192 -9.57 18.23 -20.64
C ARG A 192 -8.17 18.13 -21.21
N GLY A 193 -7.91 17.16 -22.08
CA GLY A 193 -6.60 16.94 -22.70
C GLY A 193 -5.54 16.43 -21.71
N LYS A 194 -5.95 15.92 -20.54
CA LYS A 194 -5.06 15.44 -19.48
C LYS A 194 -4.83 13.94 -19.60
N ASN A 195 -3.63 13.48 -19.25
CA ASN A 195 -3.31 12.06 -19.18
C ASN A 195 -3.82 11.47 -17.84
N ALA A 196 -4.89 10.67 -17.91
CA ALA A 196 -5.50 10.06 -16.73
C ALA A 196 -4.56 9.11 -15.98
N PHE A 197 -3.67 8.40 -16.69
CA PHE A 197 -2.70 7.53 -16.04
C PHE A 197 -1.72 8.35 -15.19
N MET A 198 -1.11 9.39 -15.75
CA MET A 198 -0.09 10.20 -15.07
C MET A 198 -0.67 11.07 -13.96
N GLN A 199 -1.92 11.54 -14.09
CA GLN A 199 -2.50 12.52 -13.16
C GLN A 199 -3.46 11.92 -12.13
N TYR A 200 -3.85 10.65 -12.32
CA TYR A 200 -4.76 9.97 -11.41
C TYR A 200 -4.22 8.61 -10.98
N GLN A 201 -4.06 7.68 -11.93
CA GLN A 201 -3.79 6.28 -11.60
C GLN A 201 -2.41 6.08 -10.96
N LEU A 202 -1.39 6.69 -11.54
CA LEU A 202 -0.02 6.58 -11.05
C LEU A 202 0.18 7.25 -9.67
N PRO A 203 -0.27 8.48 -9.41
CA PRO A 203 -0.18 9.08 -8.08
C PRO A 203 -0.93 8.30 -7.00
N GLU A 204 -2.11 7.76 -7.32
CA GLU A 204 -2.88 6.92 -6.39
C GLU A 204 -2.12 5.63 -6.05
N MET A 205 -1.58 4.94 -7.07
CA MET A 205 -0.76 3.74 -6.89
C MET A 205 0.50 4.04 -6.05
N ILE A 206 1.21 5.13 -6.32
CA ILE A 206 2.40 5.53 -5.55
C ILE A 206 2.05 5.78 -4.09
N THR A 207 0.93 6.48 -3.84
CA THR A 207 0.47 6.74 -2.47
C THR A 207 0.17 5.44 -1.74
N MET A 208 -0.55 4.52 -2.38
CA MET A 208 -0.87 3.21 -1.83
C MET A 208 0.40 2.39 -1.57
N LEU A 209 1.32 2.33 -2.54
CA LEU A 209 2.59 1.62 -2.39
C LEU A 209 3.41 2.16 -1.21
N ARG A 210 3.49 3.49 -1.06
CA ARG A 210 4.19 4.13 0.07
C ARG A 210 3.55 3.79 1.41
N GLN A 211 2.24 3.69 1.47
CA GLN A 211 1.54 3.25 2.69
C GLN A 211 1.86 1.78 3.01
N GLY A 212 1.96 0.92 2.01
CA GLY A 212 2.36 -0.49 2.18
C GLY A 212 3.80 -0.63 2.67
N VAL A 213 4.74 0.06 2.02
CA VAL A 213 6.18 0.01 2.37
C VAL A 213 6.47 0.65 3.73
N GLY A 214 5.68 1.63 4.13
CA GLY A 214 5.86 2.37 5.39
C GLY A 214 5.27 1.66 6.63
N ARG A 215 4.98 0.36 6.53
CA ARG A 215 4.51 -0.47 7.67
C ARG A 215 5.70 -1.06 8.44
#